data_3ea245bcc446aeb9844ecec21e00b293
#
_entry.id   3ea245bcc446aeb9844ecec21e00b293
#
_cell.length_a   1.000
_cell.length_b   1.000
_cell.length_c   1.000
_cell.angle_alpha   90.00
_cell.angle_beta   90.00
_cell.angle_gamma   90.00
#
_symmetry.space_group_name_H-M   'P 1'
#
loop_
_entity.id
_entity.type
_entity.pdbx_description
1 polymer ?
#
loop_
_entity_poly.entity_id
_entity_poly.type
_entity_poly.pdbx_seq_one_letter_code
_entity_poly.pdbx_strand_id
1 'polypeptide(L)'
;MNDQDFAATISQTAQEVFRQPAVSYSADLVFREIPGFDSILAIQFILAIENALDIMLNEDEVDNMHTMGDLMTLVKAKKAA
;
A
#
# COMPACT_ATOMS: atom_id res chain seq x y z
N MET A 1 -14.42 1.71 7.35
CA MET A 1 -13.24 0.87 7.65
C MET A 1 -12.43 1.51 8.76
N ASN A 2 -11.90 0.71 9.65
CA ASN A 2 -10.99 1.19 10.70
C ASN A 2 -9.54 0.92 10.31
N ASP A 3 -8.58 1.33 11.14
CA ASP A 3 -7.16 1.17 10.85
C ASP A 3 -6.77 -0.29 10.67
N GLN A 4 -7.38 -1.20 11.44
CA GLN A 4 -7.09 -2.64 11.30
C GLN A 4 -7.54 -3.17 9.95
N ASP A 5 -8.67 -2.71 9.45
CA ASP A 5 -9.16 -3.11 8.14
C ASP A 5 -8.23 -2.62 7.03
N PHE A 6 -7.78 -1.37 7.13
CA PHE A 6 -6.82 -0.83 6.17
C PHE A 6 -5.50 -1.59 6.23
N ALA A 7 -5.00 -1.86 7.44
CA ALA A 7 -3.76 -2.61 7.63
C ALA A 7 -3.86 -4.02 7.04
N ALA A 8 -4.99 -4.69 7.24
CA ALA A 8 -5.21 -6.03 6.70
C ALA A 8 -5.23 -6.00 5.17
N THR A 9 -5.89 -5.02 4.58
CA THR A 9 -5.94 -4.88 3.12
C THR A 9 -4.55 -4.59 2.55
N ILE A 10 -3.81 -3.68 3.17
CA ILE A 10 -2.45 -3.35 2.74
C ILE A 10 -1.55 -4.59 2.83
N SER A 11 -1.61 -5.31 3.95
CA SER A 11 -0.82 -6.52 4.17
C SER A 11 -1.12 -7.58 3.11
N GLN A 12 -2.39 -7.88 2.92
CA GLN A 12 -2.82 -8.91 1.98
C GLN A 12 -2.42 -8.56 0.56
N THR A 13 -2.62 -7.32 0.15
CA THR A 13 -2.27 -6.86 -1.18
C THR A 13 -0.76 -6.94 -1.41
N ALA A 14 0.03 -6.52 -0.43
CA ALA A 14 1.49 -6.60 -0.53
C ALA A 14 1.96 -8.05 -0.63
N GLN A 15 1.39 -8.95 0.19
CA GLN A 15 1.73 -10.37 0.15
C GLN A 15 1.48 -10.96 -1.23
N GLU A 16 0.37 -10.63 -1.83
CA GLU A 16 0.00 -11.15 -3.15
C GLU A 16 0.86 -10.56 -4.27
N VAL A 17 1.00 -9.25 -4.29
CA VAL A 17 1.70 -8.57 -5.39
C VAL A 17 3.19 -8.86 -5.36
N PHE A 18 3.81 -8.76 -4.18
CA PHE A 18 5.25 -8.97 -4.04
C PHE A 18 5.60 -10.43 -3.80
N ARG A 19 4.60 -11.30 -3.66
CA ARG A 19 4.78 -12.75 -3.41
C ARG A 19 5.62 -12.99 -2.16
N GLN A 20 5.31 -12.24 -1.10
CA GLN A 20 6.05 -12.29 0.17
C GLN A 20 5.05 -12.57 1.31
N PRO A 21 4.76 -13.84 1.59
CA PRO A 21 3.71 -14.17 2.57
C PRO A 21 4.00 -13.69 3.98
N ALA A 22 5.26 -13.38 4.30
CA ALA A 22 5.64 -12.91 5.62
C ALA A 22 5.50 -11.39 5.79
N VAL A 23 5.26 -10.65 4.70
CA VAL A 23 5.11 -9.20 4.78
C VAL A 23 3.75 -8.85 5.42
N SER A 24 3.77 -7.97 6.40
CA SER A 24 2.56 -7.45 6.99
C SER A 24 2.71 -5.94 7.20
N TYR A 25 1.58 -5.28 7.42
CA TYR A 25 1.60 -3.84 7.62
C TYR A 25 2.47 -3.46 8.81
N SER A 26 3.35 -2.50 8.59
CA SER A 26 4.09 -1.82 9.61
C SER A 26 4.32 -0.38 9.13
N ALA A 27 4.04 0.60 9.98
CA ALA A 27 4.15 2.00 9.59
C ALA A 27 5.56 2.35 9.11
N ASP A 28 6.57 1.71 9.68
CA ASP A 28 7.97 2.00 9.37
C ASP A 28 8.52 1.22 8.17
N LEU A 29 7.75 0.28 7.63
CA LEU A 29 8.22 -0.54 6.52
C LEU A 29 8.38 0.32 5.27
N VAL A 30 9.60 0.38 4.75
CA VAL A 30 9.92 1.09 3.51
C VAL A 30 9.65 0.14 2.35
N PHE A 31 8.83 0.58 1.38
CA PHE A 31 8.44 -0.28 0.26
C PHE A 31 9.65 -0.84 -0.49
N ARG A 32 10.67 -0.03 -0.71
CA ARG A 32 11.87 -0.45 -1.44
C ARG A 32 12.65 -1.57 -0.75
N GLU A 33 12.42 -1.77 0.55
CA GLU A 33 13.09 -2.81 1.32
C GLU A 33 12.35 -4.15 1.27
N ILE A 34 11.16 -4.19 0.69
CA ILE A 34 10.44 -5.46 0.52
C ILE A 34 11.22 -6.35 -0.45
N PRO A 35 11.54 -7.59 -0.07
CA PRO A 35 12.21 -8.50 -1.00
C PRO A 35 11.41 -8.67 -2.28
N GLY A 36 12.08 -8.61 -3.41
CA GLY A 36 11.43 -8.72 -4.71
C GLY A 36 10.83 -7.44 -5.23
N PHE A 37 10.96 -6.31 -4.50
CA PHE A 37 10.44 -5.04 -4.95
C PHE A 37 11.08 -4.61 -6.27
N ASP A 38 10.24 -4.16 -7.22
CA ASP A 38 10.67 -3.45 -8.41
C ASP A 38 9.59 -2.46 -8.83
N SER A 39 9.91 -1.63 -9.82
CA SER A 39 9.00 -0.55 -10.25
C SER A 39 7.70 -1.06 -10.84
N ILE A 40 7.75 -2.19 -11.54
CA ILE A 40 6.55 -2.77 -12.16
C ILE A 40 5.62 -3.32 -11.08
N LEU A 41 6.18 -4.03 -10.10
CA LEU A 41 5.39 -4.55 -8.98
C LEU A 41 4.82 -3.41 -8.12
N ALA A 42 5.57 -2.33 -7.97
CA ALA A 42 5.08 -1.15 -7.25
C ALA A 42 3.83 -0.58 -7.92
N ILE A 43 3.83 -0.47 -9.26
CA ILE A 43 2.67 0.00 -10.00
C ILE A 43 1.50 -0.96 -9.82
N GLN A 44 1.74 -2.26 -9.92
CA GLN A 44 0.71 -3.29 -9.71
C GLN A 44 0.12 -3.20 -8.30
N PHE A 45 0.97 -2.99 -7.30
CA PHE A 45 0.53 -2.83 -5.92
C PHE A 45 -0.39 -1.63 -5.76
N ILE A 46 -0.03 -0.49 -6.32
CA ILE A 46 -0.85 0.73 -6.26
C ILE A 46 -2.20 0.51 -6.93
N LEU A 47 -2.22 -0.10 -8.11
CA LEU A 47 -3.47 -0.40 -8.81
C LEU A 47 -4.34 -1.36 -8.00
N ALA A 48 -3.75 -2.35 -7.36
CA ALA A 48 -4.49 -3.30 -6.53
C ALA A 48 -5.09 -2.62 -5.29
N ILE A 49 -4.35 -1.69 -4.67
CA ILE A 49 -4.87 -0.92 -3.54
C ILE A 49 -6.03 -0.02 -3.97
N GLU A 50 -5.89 0.65 -5.12
CA GLU A 50 -6.98 1.48 -5.66
C GLU A 50 -8.24 0.67 -5.86
N ASN A 51 -8.12 -0.53 -6.44
CA ASN A 51 -9.26 -1.40 -6.67
C ASN A 51 -9.84 -1.94 -5.37
N ALA A 52 -9.01 -2.36 -4.44
CA ALA A 52 -9.46 -2.95 -3.18
C ALA A 52 -10.21 -1.95 -2.31
N LEU A 53 -9.79 -0.69 -2.33
CA LEU A 53 -10.35 0.36 -1.46
C LEU A 53 -11.25 1.33 -2.21
N ASP A 54 -11.39 1.17 -3.53
CA ASP A 54 -12.20 2.05 -4.38
C ASP A 54 -11.78 3.52 -4.21
N ILE A 55 -10.48 3.76 -4.36
CA ILE A 55 -9.88 5.09 -4.26
C ILE A 55 -9.01 5.34 -5.48
N MET A 56 -8.63 6.60 -5.70
CA MET A 56 -7.69 6.97 -6.74
C MET A 56 -6.52 7.72 -6.12
N LEU A 57 -5.31 7.30 -6.48
CA LEU A 57 -4.07 7.93 -6.05
C LEU A 57 -3.44 8.60 -7.25
N ASN A 58 -3.07 9.87 -7.13
CA ASN A 58 -2.40 10.56 -8.22
C ASN A 58 -0.89 10.32 -8.17
N GLU A 59 -0.20 10.69 -9.25
CA GLU A 59 1.22 10.43 -9.42
C GLU A 59 2.05 11.11 -8.32
N ASP A 60 1.72 12.36 -7.98
CA ASP A 60 2.44 13.09 -6.93
C ASP A 60 2.29 12.42 -5.57
N GLU A 61 1.10 11.91 -5.27
CA GLU A 61 0.85 11.21 -4.01
C GLU A 61 1.68 9.94 -3.93
N VAL A 62 1.74 9.19 -5.02
CA VAL A 62 2.53 7.95 -5.08
C VAL A 62 4.03 8.26 -4.96
N ASP A 63 4.50 9.30 -5.62
CA ASP A 63 5.91 9.68 -5.60
C ASP A 63 6.40 10.07 -4.20
N ASN A 64 5.51 10.61 -3.39
CA ASN A 64 5.83 11.03 -2.01
C ASN A 64 5.63 9.93 -0.98
N MET A 65 5.19 8.75 -1.40
CA MET A 65 4.90 7.64 -0.52
C MET A 65 6.11 6.72 -0.44
N HIS A 66 6.71 6.60 0.74
CA HIS A 66 7.91 5.79 0.93
C HIS A 66 7.69 4.60 1.85
N THR A 67 6.78 4.72 2.81
CA THR A 67 6.52 3.68 3.81
C THR A 67 5.06 3.25 3.77
N MET A 68 4.79 2.09 4.38
CA MET A 68 3.40 1.65 4.54
C MET A 68 2.60 2.62 5.40
N GLY A 69 3.25 3.31 6.36
CA GLY A 69 2.61 4.37 7.15
C GLY A 69 2.16 5.54 6.29
N ASP A 70 2.97 5.92 5.30
CA ASP A 70 2.59 6.96 4.33
C ASP A 70 1.35 6.54 3.56
N LEU A 71 1.30 5.29 3.11
CA LEU A 71 0.13 4.75 2.41
C LEU A 71 -1.09 4.74 3.32
N MET A 72 -0.94 4.32 4.57
CA MET A 72 -2.05 4.32 5.55
C MET A 72 -2.65 5.72 5.69
N THR A 73 -1.81 6.73 5.86
CA THR A 73 -2.27 8.12 5.97
C THR A 73 -3.07 8.53 4.74
N LEU A 74 -2.58 8.15 3.58
CA LEU A 74 -3.19 8.50 2.30
C LEU A 74 -4.54 7.82 2.12
N VAL A 75 -4.63 6.52 2.36
CA VAL A 75 -5.89 5.78 2.17
C VAL A 75 -6.95 6.23 3.17
N LYS A 76 -6.56 6.56 4.41
CA LYS A 76 -7.49 7.09 5.39
C LYS A 76 -8.06 8.42 4.95
N ALA A 77 -7.22 9.31 4.42
CA ALA A 77 -7.66 10.60 3.92
C ALA A 77 -8.61 10.44 2.73
N LYS A 78 -8.32 9.53 1.81
CA LYS A 78 -9.16 9.29 0.64
C LYS A 78 -10.52 8.70 1.02
N LYS A 79 -10.55 7.80 2.00
CA LYS A 79 -11.82 7.19 2.43
C LYS A 79 -12.66 8.12 3.29
N ALA A 80 -12.05 9.11 3.93
CA ALA A 80 -12.75 10.11 4.74
C ALA A 80 -13.38 11.22 3.88
N ALA A 81 -12.93 11.38 2.67
CA ALA A 81 -13.39 12.45 1.76
C ALA A 81 -14.78 12.16 1.20
#